data_3aa8da9dacd4c14307dadb1eb149bd57
#
_entry.id   3aa8da9dacd4c14307dadb1eb149bd57
#
_cell.length_a   1.000
_cell.length_b   1.000
_cell.length_c   1.000
_cell.angle_alpha   90.00
_cell.angle_beta   90.00
_cell.angle_gamma   90.00
#
_symmetry.space_group_name_H-M   'P 1'
#
loop_
_entity.id
_entity.type
_entity.pdbx_description
1 polymer ?
#
loop_
_entity_poly.entity_id
_entity_poly.type
_entity_poly.pdbx_seq_one_letter_code
_entity_poly.pdbx_strand_id
1 'polypeptide(L)' 'MNWDRVEGNWKQFSGKVKEKWSQLTDDDLGALDGRREQLEGKIQERYGYGKDQVRKDVDDWLSSI' A
#
# COMPACT_ATOMS: atom_id res chain seq x y z
N MET A 1 -4.99 -8.59 9.47
CA MET A 1 -3.52 -8.55 9.65
C MET A 1 -3.11 -7.13 9.99
N ASN A 2 -2.05 -6.93 10.77
CA ASN A 2 -1.59 -5.58 11.05
C ASN A 2 -0.46 -5.16 10.11
N TRP A 3 -0.21 -3.86 10.02
CA TRP A 3 0.77 -3.32 9.10
C TRP A 3 2.21 -3.72 9.44
N ASP A 4 2.53 -3.89 10.71
CA ASP A 4 3.88 -4.28 11.12
C ASP A 4 4.32 -5.56 10.43
N ARG A 5 3.39 -6.48 10.24
CA ARG A 5 3.66 -7.74 9.57
C ARG A 5 3.91 -7.55 8.07
N VAL A 6 3.13 -6.66 7.46
CA VAL A 6 3.30 -6.31 6.06
C VAL A 6 4.67 -5.64 5.86
N GLU A 7 5.01 -4.70 6.74
CA GLU A 7 6.30 -4.01 6.65
C GLU A 7 7.47 -4.98 6.84
N GLY A 8 7.37 -5.87 7.82
CA GLY A 8 8.42 -6.84 8.09
C GLY A 8 8.65 -7.84 6.97
N ASN A 9 7.65 -8.03 6.10
CA ASN A 9 7.72 -8.94 4.95
C ASN A 9 7.44 -8.19 3.65
N TRP A 10 7.93 -6.98 3.55
CA TRP A 10 7.57 -6.07 2.45
C TRP A 10 7.84 -6.66 1.07
N LYS A 11 8.95 -7.32 0.89
CA LYS A 11 9.28 -7.91 -0.40
C LYS A 11 8.19 -8.88 -0.88
N GLN A 12 7.63 -9.64 0.05
CA GLN A 12 6.54 -10.57 -0.23
C GLN A 12 5.21 -9.85 -0.45
N PHE A 13 4.90 -8.88 0.42
CA PHE A 13 3.62 -8.19 0.36
C PHE A 13 3.56 -7.12 -0.72
N SER A 14 4.70 -6.63 -1.22
CA SER A 14 4.70 -5.63 -2.28
C SER A 14 3.99 -6.11 -3.54
N GLY A 15 4.11 -7.40 -3.86
CA GLY A 15 3.38 -8.00 -4.98
C GLY A 15 1.87 -7.94 -4.78
N LYS A 16 1.41 -8.21 -3.55
CA LYS A 16 -0.01 -8.14 -3.22
C LYS A 16 -0.54 -6.71 -3.26
N VAL A 17 0.27 -5.76 -2.83
CA VAL A 17 -0.07 -4.34 -2.93
C VAL A 17 -0.23 -3.94 -4.39
N LYS A 18 0.67 -4.39 -5.25
CA LYS A 18 0.60 -4.10 -6.68
C LYS A 18 -0.64 -4.70 -7.34
N GLU A 19 -1.07 -5.89 -6.89
CA GLU A 19 -2.30 -6.49 -7.38
C GLU A 19 -3.52 -5.64 -7.06
N LYS A 20 -3.56 -5.08 -5.86
CA LYS A 20 -4.67 -4.23 -5.42
C LYS A 20 -4.61 -2.84 -6.06
N TRP A 21 -3.42 -2.25 -6.10
CA TRP A 21 -3.21 -0.90 -6.64
C TRP A 21 -2.25 -0.97 -7.82
N SER A 22 -2.76 -1.40 -8.96
CA SER A 22 -1.96 -1.70 -10.15
C SER A 22 -1.31 -0.47 -10.81
N GLN A 23 -1.76 0.73 -10.47
CA GLN A 23 -1.14 1.95 -10.98
C GLN A 23 0.18 2.28 -10.30
N LEU A 24 0.49 1.61 -9.18
CA LEU A 24 1.79 1.77 -8.54
C LEU A 24 2.84 0.98 -9.32
N THR A 25 4.02 1.57 -9.47
CA THR A 25 5.12 0.90 -10.19
C THR A 25 6.02 0.14 -9.21
N ASP A 26 6.86 -0.74 -9.74
CA ASP A 26 7.84 -1.45 -8.91
C ASP A 26 8.79 -0.47 -8.23
N ASP A 27 9.15 0.62 -8.92
CA ASP A 27 9.99 1.66 -8.33
C ASP A 27 9.29 2.35 -7.16
N ASP A 28 7.99 2.63 -7.30
CA ASP A 28 7.21 3.20 -6.21
C ASP A 28 7.23 2.28 -5.00
N LEU A 29 6.99 0.99 -5.21
CA LEU A 29 6.93 0.00 -4.14
C LEU A 29 8.29 -0.18 -3.46
N GLY A 30 9.36 -0.16 -4.22
CA GLY A 30 10.71 -0.23 -3.68
C GLY A 30 11.06 1.00 -2.84
N ALA A 31 10.63 2.18 -3.29
CA ALA A 31 10.89 3.43 -2.58
C ALA A 31 10.10 3.54 -1.27
N LEU A 32 8.92 2.90 -1.20
CA LEU A 32 8.10 2.90 0.02
C LEU A 32 8.78 2.17 1.17
N ASP A 33 9.51 1.13 0.86
CA ASP A 33 10.18 0.30 1.85
C ASP A 33 9.25 -0.18 2.97
N GLY A 34 8.01 -0.47 2.62
CA GLY A 34 7.01 -1.00 3.55
C GLY A 34 6.37 0.02 4.47
N ARG A 35 6.60 1.31 4.28
CA ARG A 35 6.03 2.35 5.13
C ARG A 35 4.60 2.68 4.70
N ARG A 36 3.66 2.54 5.62
CA ARG A 36 2.24 2.76 5.33
C ARG A 36 1.94 4.19 4.87
N GLU A 37 2.53 5.19 5.54
CA GLU A 37 2.29 6.57 5.15
C GLU A 37 2.75 6.86 3.74
N GLN A 38 3.89 6.30 3.35
CA GLN A 38 4.40 6.43 1.99
C GLN A 38 3.47 5.75 0.98
N LEU A 39 2.97 4.58 1.33
CA LEU A 39 2.02 3.88 0.47
C LEU A 39 0.75 4.70 0.27
N GLU A 40 0.18 5.23 1.36
CA GLU A 40 -1.02 6.04 1.29
C GLU A 40 -0.78 7.28 0.42
N GLY A 41 0.37 7.91 0.56
CA GLY A 41 0.73 9.07 -0.27
C GLY A 41 0.83 8.73 -1.74
N LYS A 42 1.41 7.59 -2.07
CA LYS A 42 1.52 7.15 -3.46
C LYS A 42 0.16 6.82 -4.06
N ILE A 43 -0.72 6.18 -3.29
CA ILE A 43 -2.08 5.90 -3.75
C ILE A 43 -2.83 7.22 -4.03
N GLN A 44 -2.71 8.19 -3.14
CA GLN A 44 -3.31 9.51 -3.36
C GLN A 44 -2.80 10.15 -4.64
N GLU A 45 -1.49 10.07 -4.86
CA GLU A 45 -0.85 10.66 -6.03
C GLU A 45 -1.30 10.00 -7.33
N ARG A 46 -1.34 8.67 -7.35
CA ARG A 46 -1.64 7.92 -8.57
C ARG A 46 -3.12 7.83 -8.89
N TYR A 47 -3.97 7.78 -7.87
CA TYR A 47 -5.41 7.59 -8.05
C TYR A 47 -6.22 8.86 -7.83
N GLY A 48 -5.65 9.88 -7.21
CA GLY A 48 -6.36 11.12 -6.92
C GLY A 48 -7.40 11.00 -5.82
N TYR A 49 -7.31 9.98 -4.97
CA TYR A 49 -8.26 9.80 -3.87
C TYR A 49 -7.93 10.71 -2.70
N GLY A 50 -8.95 11.01 -1.87
CA GLY A 50 -8.74 11.70 -0.62
C GLY A 50 -8.09 10.79 0.41
N LYS A 51 -7.48 11.40 1.42
CA LYS A 51 -6.74 10.67 2.44
C LYS A 51 -7.61 9.65 3.19
N ASP A 52 -8.83 10.04 3.54
CA ASP A 52 -9.74 9.17 4.28
C ASP A 52 -10.13 7.94 3.47
N GLN A 53 -10.35 8.11 2.18
CA GLN A 53 -10.65 7.01 1.28
C GLN A 53 -9.49 6.03 1.20
N VAL A 54 -8.26 6.56 1.08
CA VAL A 54 -7.06 5.72 0.98
C VAL A 54 -6.86 4.94 2.28
N ARG A 55 -7.02 5.57 3.43
CA ARG A 55 -6.91 4.89 4.73
C ARG A 55 -7.89 3.74 4.85
N LYS A 56 -9.13 3.98 4.45
CA LYS A 56 -10.16 2.95 4.46
C LYS A 56 -9.80 1.80 3.53
N ASP A 57 -9.32 2.11 2.34
CA ASP A 57 -8.95 1.10 1.36
C ASP A 57 -7.81 0.23 1.88
N VAL A 58 -6.81 0.84 2.51
CA VAL A 58 -5.69 0.09 3.10
C VAL A 58 -6.17 -0.77 4.26
N ASP A 59 -7.04 -0.23 5.14
CA ASP A 59 -7.59 -1.00 6.25
C ASP A 59 -8.39 -2.19 5.75
N ASP A 60 -9.23 -2.00 4.73
CA ASP A 60 -10.03 -3.07 4.14
C ASP A 60 -9.12 -4.14 3.53
N TRP A 61 -8.07 -3.73 2.86
CA TRP A 61 -7.10 -4.67 2.28
C TRP A 61 -6.40 -5.49 3.37
N LEU A 62 -5.99 -4.84 4.46
CA LEU A 62 -5.36 -5.55 5.59
C LEU A 62 -6.30 -6.58 6.19
N SER A 63 -7.60 -6.29 6.23
CA SER A 63 -8.58 -7.23 6.77
C SER A 63 -8.81 -8.43 5.86
N SER A 64 -8.52 -8.28 4.57
CA SER A 64 -8.79 -9.34 3.58
C SER A 64 -7.62 -10.30 3.37
N ILE A 65 -6.45 -9.97 3.87
CA ILE A 65 -5.24 -10.81 3.66
C ILE A 65 -4.78 -11.57 4.91
#